data_098299d2359ded1ffc63e3648ed7e9e0
#
_entry.id   098299d2359ded1ffc63e3648ed7e9e0
#
_cell.length_a   1.000
_cell.length_b   1.000
_cell.length_c   1.000
_cell.angle_alpha   90.00
_cell.angle_beta   90.00
_cell.angle_gamma   90.00
#
_symmetry.space_group_name_H-M   'P 1'
#
loop_
_entity.id
_entity.type
_entity.pdbx_description
1 polymer ?
#
loop_
_entity_poly.entity_id
_entity_poly.type
_entity_poly.pdbx_seq_one_letter_code
_entity_poly.pdbx_strand_id
1 'polypeptide(L)'
;MRSNITFIILDVIYIILLATISYTDIKYRKIPNKINILILVLALTKNIFKFNINFLYSSAAGFILALIFVGIPYLIHENMGAGDLKLSVFSGIYLGFYHTLTLLTISYMSCAIFAIITNIFKRITKKPKTTVLPFAPFVFFGSLYLFAINYILK
;
A
#
# COMPACT_ATOMS: atom_id res chain seq x y z
N MET A 1 18.39 -18.67 -11.68
CA MET A 1 18.63 -18.62 -10.23
C MET A 1 18.97 -17.22 -9.68
N ARG A 2 19.90 -16.46 -10.30
CA ARG A 2 20.23 -15.07 -9.85
C ARG A 2 19.05 -14.10 -9.86
N SER A 3 18.19 -14.17 -10.86
CA SER A 3 17.01 -13.28 -10.98
C SER A 3 16.02 -13.41 -9.81
N ASN A 4 15.85 -14.62 -9.27
CA ASN A 4 14.92 -14.84 -8.15
C ASN A 4 15.42 -14.18 -6.85
N ILE A 5 16.72 -14.23 -6.57
CA ILE A 5 17.32 -13.62 -5.37
C ILE A 5 17.18 -12.09 -5.41
N THR A 6 17.43 -11.49 -6.56
CA THR A 6 17.31 -10.02 -6.72
C THR A 6 15.87 -9.56 -6.45
N PHE A 7 14.86 -10.28 -6.94
CA PHE A 7 13.46 -9.94 -6.69
C PHE A 7 13.07 -10.12 -5.22
N ILE A 8 13.57 -11.17 -4.56
CA ILE A 8 13.37 -11.37 -3.12
C ILE A 8 13.96 -10.21 -2.32
N ILE A 9 15.17 -9.76 -2.66
CA ILE A 9 15.80 -8.61 -1.99
C ILE A 9 14.96 -7.34 -2.17
N LEU A 10 14.48 -7.06 -3.39
CA LEU A 10 13.62 -5.91 -3.65
C LEU A 10 12.31 -5.98 -2.85
N ASP A 11 11.69 -7.16 -2.77
CA ASP A 11 10.45 -7.38 -2.03
C ASP A 11 10.67 -7.20 -0.52
N VAL A 12 11.80 -7.66 0.03
CA VAL A 12 12.17 -7.43 1.45
C VAL A 12 12.38 -5.94 1.72
N ILE A 13 13.11 -5.23 0.85
CA ILE A 13 13.31 -3.79 1.00
C ILE A 13 11.96 -3.05 0.95
N TYR A 14 11.07 -3.42 0.04
CA TYR A 14 9.73 -2.85 -0.05
C TYR A 14 8.93 -3.03 1.25
N ILE A 15 8.95 -4.24 1.84
CA ILE A 15 8.29 -4.51 3.12
C ILE A 15 8.88 -3.67 4.26
N ILE A 16 10.20 -3.51 4.32
CA ILE A 16 10.87 -2.66 5.33
C ILE A 16 10.44 -1.20 5.19
N LEU A 17 10.35 -0.68 3.96
CA LEU A 17 9.86 0.68 3.72
C LEU A 17 8.40 0.84 4.14
N LEU A 18 7.53 -0.13 3.85
CA LEU A 18 6.15 -0.12 4.30
C LEU A 18 6.03 -0.19 5.83
N ALA A 19 6.86 -0.98 6.50
CA ALA A 19 6.89 -1.04 7.97
C ALA A 19 7.27 0.32 8.57
N THR A 20 8.27 1.00 7.99
CA THR A 20 8.68 2.34 8.45
C THR A 20 7.60 3.39 8.21
N ILE A 21 6.91 3.34 7.06
CA ILE A 21 5.75 4.22 6.79
C ILE A 21 4.62 3.94 7.78
N SER A 22 4.30 2.68 8.03
CA SER A 22 3.26 2.29 8.98
C SER A 22 3.55 2.81 10.39
N TYR A 23 4.80 2.70 10.83
CA TYR A 23 5.23 3.24 12.13
C TYR A 23 5.06 4.75 12.20
N THR A 24 5.49 5.48 11.16
CA THR A 24 5.37 6.94 11.11
C THR A 24 3.92 7.40 11.01
N ASP A 25 3.08 6.65 10.29
CA ASP A 25 1.66 6.95 10.14
C ASP A 25 0.90 6.75 11.46
N ILE A 26 1.18 5.66 12.19
CA ILE A 26 0.59 5.42 13.52
C ILE A 26 1.00 6.52 14.51
N LYS A 27 2.29 6.89 14.53
CA LYS A 27 2.85 7.79 15.54
C LYS A 27 2.60 9.27 15.26
N TYR A 28 2.75 9.67 14.01
CA TYR A 28 2.72 11.07 13.59
C TYR A 28 1.56 11.43 12.68
N ARG A 29 0.79 10.42 12.20
CA ARG A 29 -0.27 10.59 11.19
C ARG A 29 0.21 11.33 9.94
N LYS A 30 1.45 11.03 9.55
CA LYS A 30 2.11 11.62 8.38
C LYS A 30 2.94 10.58 7.67
N ILE A 31 2.80 10.50 6.36
CA ILE A 31 3.61 9.65 5.49
C ILE A 31 4.75 10.50 4.92
N PRO A 32 6.02 10.18 5.21
CA PRO A 32 7.15 10.95 4.71
C PRO A 32 7.28 10.82 3.19
N ASN A 33 7.30 11.94 2.47
CA ASN A 33 7.46 11.94 1.02
C ASN A 33 8.77 11.26 0.57
N LYS A 34 9.84 11.36 1.36
CA LYS A 34 11.13 10.72 1.07
C LYS A 34 11.00 9.21 0.93
N ILE A 35 10.23 8.55 1.82
CA ILE A 35 10.06 7.10 1.79
C ILE A 35 9.15 6.70 0.62
N ASN A 36 8.12 7.49 0.31
CA ASN A 36 7.30 7.26 -0.89
C ASN A 36 8.13 7.32 -2.17
N ILE A 37 9.07 8.28 -2.28
CA ILE A 37 9.99 8.37 -3.42
C ILE A 37 10.90 7.13 -3.49
N LEU A 38 11.37 6.58 -2.37
CA LEU A 38 12.14 5.34 -2.35
C LEU A 38 11.32 4.15 -2.88
N ILE A 39 10.04 4.06 -2.55
CA ILE A 39 9.15 3.04 -3.13
C ILE A 39 9.02 3.21 -4.64
N LEU A 40 8.90 4.45 -5.14
CA LEU A 40 8.89 4.71 -6.58
C LEU A 40 10.19 4.26 -7.25
N VAL A 41 11.34 4.59 -6.66
CA VAL A 41 12.65 4.16 -7.18
C VAL A 41 12.74 2.63 -7.22
N LEU A 42 12.30 1.94 -6.17
CA LEU A 42 12.22 0.47 -6.15
C LEU A 42 11.29 -0.08 -7.24
N ALA A 43 10.15 0.57 -7.47
CA ALA A 43 9.21 0.16 -8.51
C ALA A 43 9.83 0.28 -9.90
N LEU A 44 10.51 1.37 -10.19
CA LEU A 44 11.22 1.57 -11.46
C LEU A 44 12.37 0.57 -11.62
N THR A 45 13.16 0.35 -10.58
CA THR A 45 14.23 -0.65 -10.55
C THR A 45 13.69 -2.04 -10.86
N LYS A 46 12.60 -2.45 -10.24
CA LYS A 46 11.96 -3.76 -10.49
C LYS A 46 11.49 -3.89 -11.94
N ASN A 47 10.91 -2.83 -12.52
CA ASN A 47 10.50 -2.81 -13.93
C ASN A 47 11.71 -2.97 -14.88
N ILE A 48 12.82 -2.29 -14.60
CA ILE A 48 14.06 -2.38 -15.39
C ILE A 48 14.64 -3.81 -15.31
N PHE A 49 14.76 -4.39 -14.11
CA PHE A 49 15.32 -5.74 -13.96
C PHE A 49 14.42 -6.83 -14.53
N LYS A 50 13.12 -6.65 -14.53
CA LYS A 50 12.19 -7.63 -15.11
C LYS A 50 12.16 -7.59 -16.62
N PHE A 51 12.47 -6.44 -17.22
CA PHE A 51 12.55 -6.16 -18.65
C PHE A 51 11.52 -6.91 -19.49
N ASN A 52 10.27 -6.89 -19.07
CA ASN A 52 9.16 -7.60 -19.70
C ASN A 52 8.03 -6.62 -20.00
N ILE A 53 7.67 -6.51 -21.27
CA ILE A 53 6.64 -5.59 -21.76
C ILE A 53 5.29 -5.86 -21.08
N ASN A 54 4.93 -7.12 -20.85
CA ASN A 54 3.69 -7.48 -20.18
C ASN A 54 3.68 -7.01 -18.73
N PHE A 55 4.83 -7.04 -18.04
CA PHE A 55 4.94 -6.52 -16.69
C PHE A 55 4.87 -4.99 -16.67
N LEU A 56 5.43 -4.32 -17.66
CA LEU A 56 5.33 -2.87 -17.80
C LEU A 56 3.88 -2.42 -17.98
N TYR A 57 3.11 -3.10 -18.84
CA TYR A 57 1.67 -2.84 -18.97
C TYR A 57 0.92 -3.12 -17.66
N SER A 58 1.26 -4.20 -16.96
CA SER A 58 0.67 -4.52 -15.66
C SER A 58 0.99 -3.45 -14.60
N SER A 59 2.22 -2.92 -14.59
CA SER A 59 2.63 -1.82 -13.69
C SER A 59 1.88 -0.52 -14.00
N ALA A 60 1.72 -0.17 -15.28
CA ALA A 60 0.93 0.98 -15.69
C ALA A 60 -0.55 0.82 -15.33
N ALA A 61 -1.11 -0.36 -15.52
CA ALA A 61 -2.48 -0.66 -15.12
C ALA A 61 -2.65 -0.64 -13.60
N GLY A 62 -1.67 -1.11 -12.81
CA GLY A 62 -1.64 -1.01 -11.36
C GLY A 62 -1.58 0.44 -10.86
N PHE A 63 -0.80 1.29 -11.54
CA PHE A 63 -0.77 2.73 -11.29
C PHE A 63 -2.16 3.36 -11.49
N ILE A 64 -2.80 3.11 -12.66
CA ILE A 64 -4.12 3.66 -13.00
C ILE A 64 -5.17 3.17 -11.99
N LEU A 65 -5.14 1.88 -11.67
CA LEU A 65 -6.07 1.27 -10.70
C LEU A 65 -5.95 1.95 -9.33
N ALA A 66 -4.73 2.12 -8.81
CA ALA A 66 -4.52 2.78 -7.53
C ALA A 66 -4.92 4.25 -7.57
N LEU A 67 -4.68 4.93 -8.69
CA LEU A 67 -5.07 6.33 -8.89
C LEU A 67 -6.60 6.48 -8.90
N ILE A 68 -7.34 5.56 -9.49
CA ILE A 68 -8.80 5.58 -9.48
C ILE A 68 -9.33 5.26 -8.07
N PHE A 69 -8.89 4.15 -7.48
CA PHE A 69 -9.41 3.67 -6.19
C PHE A 69 -9.10 4.60 -5.01
N VAL A 70 -7.95 5.25 -5.02
CA VAL A 70 -7.52 6.15 -3.95
C VAL A 70 -7.67 7.62 -4.33
N GLY A 71 -7.46 7.95 -5.62
CA GLY A 71 -7.54 9.31 -6.12
C GLY A 71 -8.96 9.87 -6.13
N ILE A 72 -9.97 9.07 -6.50
CA ILE A 72 -11.36 9.53 -6.45
C ILE A 72 -11.80 9.87 -5.02
N PRO A 73 -11.62 8.98 -4.01
CA PRO A 73 -11.88 9.34 -2.62
C PRO A 73 -11.05 10.54 -2.12
N TYR A 74 -9.80 10.68 -2.57
CA TYR A 74 -8.96 11.83 -2.22
C TYR A 74 -9.53 13.16 -2.73
N LEU A 75 -10.13 13.17 -3.93
CA LEU A 75 -10.75 14.37 -4.49
C LEU A 75 -12.10 14.72 -3.82
N ILE A 76 -12.80 13.71 -3.32
CA ILE A 76 -14.14 13.91 -2.70
C ILE A 76 -14.00 14.24 -1.20
N HIS A 77 -13.02 13.66 -0.51
CA HIS A 77 -12.85 13.81 0.92
C HIS A 77 -11.61 14.65 1.25
N GLU A 78 -11.84 15.86 1.78
CA GLU A 78 -10.78 16.79 2.21
C GLU A 78 -9.85 16.23 3.29
N ASN A 79 -10.27 15.19 4.01
CA ASN A 79 -9.52 14.59 5.13
C ASN A 79 -8.57 13.45 4.72
N MET A 80 -8.49 13.09 3.44
CA MET A 80 -7.60 12.02 2.97
C MET A 80 -6.20 12.58 2.70
N GLY A 81 -5.19 11.93 3.26
CA GLY A 81 -3.80 12.38 3.12
C GLY A 81 -3.25 12.16 1.71
N ALA A 82 -2.62 13.18 1.11
CA ALA A 82 -1.88 13.02 -0.15
C ALA A 82 -0.75 11.96 -0.07
N GLY A 83 -0.31 11.63 1.15
CA GLY A 83 0.64 10.56 1.41
C GLY A 83 0.10 9.18 1.07
N ASP A 84 -1.17 8.90 1.44
CA ASP A 84 -1.84 7.63 1.17
C ASP A 84 -2.03 7.41 -0.33
N LEU A 85 -2.38 8.48 -1.06
CA LEU A 85 -2.48 8.44 -2.52
C LEU A 85 -1.14 8.06 -3.16
N LYS A 86 -0.06 8.76 -2.79
CA LYS A 86 1.28 8.47 -3.31
C LYS A 86 1.74 7.06 -2.97
N LEU A 87 1.52 6.62 -1.72
CA LEU A 87 1.86 5.27 -1.27
C LEU A 87 1.16 4.21 -2.13
N SER A 88 -0.14 4.34 -2.33
CA SER A 88 -0.95 3.39 -3.10
C SER A 88 -0.56 3.36 -4.57
N VAL A 89 -0.34 4.52 -5.17
CA VAL A 89 0.02 4.67 -6.59
C VAL A 89 1.41 4.08 -6.86
N PHE A 90 2.41 4.37 -6.02
CA PHE A 90 3.77 3.84 -6.20
C PHE A 90 3.84 2.34 -5.89
N SER A 91 3.06 1.87 -4.92
CA SER A 91 2.86 0.43 -4.69
C SER A 91 2.19 -0.25 -5.89
N GLY A 92 1.28 0.44 -6.57
CA GLY A 92 0.65 -0.04 -7.79
C GLY A 92 1.63 -0.28 -8.93
N ILE A 93 2.59 0.64 -9.13
CA ILE A 93 3.69 0.47 -10.11
C ILE A 93 4.59 -0.72 -9.72
N TYR A 94 4.86 -0.88 -8.42
CA TYR A 94 5.73 -1.94 -7.91
C TYR A 94 5.14 -3.33 -8.06
N LEU A 95 3.85 -3.48 -7.78
CA LEU A 95 3.16 -4.77 -7.70
C LEU A 95 2.54 -5.21 -9.03
N GLY A 96 2.12 -4.26 -9.87
CA GLY A 96 1.33 -4.53 -11.07
C GLY A 96 -0.16 -4.73 -10.76
N PHE A 97 -0.98 -4.88 -11.80
CA PHE A 97 -2.44 -4.82 -11.72
C PHE A 97 -3.07 -5.76 -10.71
N TYR A 98 -2.85 -7.08 -10.85
CA TYR A 98 -3.53 -8.09 -10.01
C TYR A 98 -3.17 -7.98 -8.53
N HIS A 99 -1.88 -7.80 -8.24
CA HIS A 99 -1.44 -7.68 -6.85
C HIS A 99 -1.87 -6.34 -6.23
N THR A 100 -1.96 -5.27 -7.02
CA THR A 100 -2.48 -3.99 -6.55
C THR A 100 -3.96 -4.08 -6.23
N LEU A 101 -4.76 -4.75 -7.08
CA LEU A 101 -6.17 -4.98 -6.81
C LEU A 101 -6.36 -5.73 -5.48
N THR A 102 -5.63 -6.83 -5.31
CA THR A 102 -5.68 -7.62 -4.07
C THR A 102 -5.23 -6.81 -2.86
N LEU A 103 -4.11 -6.05 -2.99
CA LEU A 103 -3.60 -5.19 -1.94
C LEU A 103 -4.63 -4.17 -1.48
N LEU A 104 -5.19 -3.41 -2.42
CA LEU A 104 -6.17 -2.37 -2.11
C LEU A 104 -7.43 -2.95 -1.49
N THR A 105 -7.94 -4.06 -2.04
CA THR A 105 -9.12 -4.73 -1.49
C THR A 105 -8.90 -5.14 -0.03
N ILE A 106 -7.80 -5.84 0.28
CA ILE A 106 -7.48 -6.26 1.65
C ILE A 106 -7.28 -5.06 2.57
N SER A 107 -6.56 -4.04 2.11
CA SER A 107 -6.26 -2.84 2.90
C SER A 107 -7.52 -2.05 3.23
N TYR A 108 -8.41 -1.83 2.26
CA TYR A 108 -9.66 -1.12 2.50
C TYR A 108 -10.64 -1.92 3.35
N MET A 109 -10.78 -3.23 3.10
CA MET A 109 -11.65 -4.08 3.92
C MET A 109 -11.19 -4.14 5.38
N SER A 110 -9.90 -4.34 5.62
CA SER A 110 -9.35 -4.38 6.98
C SER A 110 -9.45 -3.00 7.67
N CYS A 111 -9.19 -1.91 6.94
CA CYS A 111 -9.37 -0.55 7.45
C CYS A 111 -10.84 -0.27 7.81
N ALA A 112 -11.79 -0.66 6.96
CA ALA A 112 -13.22 -0.50 7.20
C ALA A 112 -13.70 -1.29 8.42
N ILE A 113 -13.29 -2.55 8.55
CA ILE A 113 -13.61 -3.39 9.72
C ILE A 113 -13.06 -2.74 11.00
N PHE A 114 -11.82 -2.30 10.98
CA PHE A 114 -11.20 -1.64 12.12
C PHE A 114 -11.90 -0.32 12.46
N ALA A 115 -12.32 0.46 11.46
CA ALA A 115 -13.09 1.69 11.64
C ALA A 115 -14.43 1.43 12.33
N ILE A 116 -15.16 0.39 11.90
CA ILE A 116 -16.44 0.00 12.49
C ILE A 116 -16.24 -0.41 13.96
N ILE A 117 -15.30 -1.30 14.22
CA ILE A 117 -15.01 -1.80 15.59
C ILE A 117 -14.66 -0.63 16.52
N THR A 118 -13.75 0.23 16.09
CA THR A 118 -13.31 1.39 16.93
C THR A 118 -14.44 2.38 17.18
N ASN A 119 -15.30 2.63 16.19
CA ASN A 119 -16.43 3.55 16.36
C ASN A 119 -17.53 2.95 17.25
N ILE A 120 -17.80 1.64 17.16
CA ILE A 120 -18.73 0.95 18.08
C ILE A 120 -18.20 1.04 19.52
N PHE A 121 -16.93 0.70 19.73
CA PHE A 121 -16.31 0.76 21.06
C PHE A 121 -16.36 2.18 21.66
N LYS A 122 -16.08 3.22 20.84
CA LYS A 122 -16.17 4.62 21.26
C LYS A 122 -17.60 5.04 21.58
N ARG A 123 -18.59 4.53 20.84
CA ARG A 123 -20.00 4.78 21.12
C ARG A 123 -20.41 4.23 22.49
N ILE A 124 -19.96 3.00 22.83
CA ILE A 124 -20.22 2.37 24.13
C ILE A 124 -19.54 3.17 25.26
N THR A 125 -18.30 3.63 25.02
CA THR A 125 -17.52 4.39 26.02
C THR A 125 -17.82 5.89 26.04
N LYS A 126 -18.82 6.37 25.29
CA LYS A 126 -19.21 7.79 25.14
C LYS A 126 -18.05 8.70 24.73
N LYS A 127 -17.05 8.20 24.01
CA LYS A 127 -15.92 8.97 23.47
C LYS A 127 -16.24 9.51 22.08
N PRO A 128 -15.61 10.63 21.65
CA PRO A 128 -15.82 11.19 20.31
C PRO A 128 -15.41 10.19 19.23
N LYS A 129 -16.14 10.20 18.09
CA LYS A 129 -15.84 9.33 16.93
C LYS A 129 -14.45 9.62 16.37
N THR A 130 -13.78 8.59 15.88
CA THR A 130 -12.51 8.75 15.14
C THR A 130 -12.83 9.18 13.72
N THR A 131 -12.31 10.32 13.32
CA THR A 131 -12.51 10.86 11.97
C THR A 131 -11.38 10.46 11.01
N VAL A 132 -10.18 10.19 11.54
CA VAL A 132 -8.99 9.85 10.74
C VAL A 132 -8.33 8.61 11.32
N LEU A 133 -8.16 7.59 10.48
CA LEU A 133 -7.44 6.36 10.80
C LEU A 133 -6.16 6.29 9.98
N PRO A 134 -5.05 5.78 10.55
CA PRO A 134 -3.83 5.54 9.78
C PRO A 134 -4.09 4.43 8.74
N PHE A 135 -3.86 4.71 7.45
CA PHE A 135 -4.11 3.76 6.36
C PHE A 135 -2.90 2.87 6.06
N ALA A 136 -1.70 3.40 6.21
CA ALA A 136 -0.46 2.70 5.87
C ALA A 136 -0.26 1.34 6.58
N PRO A 137 -0.66 1.13 7.85
CA PRO A 137 -0.59 -0.18 8.49
C PRO A 137 -1.38 -1.26 7.75
N PHE A 138 -2.54 -0.91 7.20
CA PHE A 138 -3.37 -1.87 6.46
C PHE A 138 -2.75 -2.22 5.11
N VAL A 139 -2.09 -1.26 4.45
CA VAL A 139 -1.28 -1.51 3.24
C VAL A 139 -0.10 -2.43 3.56
N PHE A 140 0.56 -2.23 4.69
CA PHE A 140 1.65 -3.09 5.13
C PHE A 140 1.19 -4.54 5.36
N PHE A 141 0.10 -4.75 6.12
CA PHE A 141 -0.45 -6.10 6.34
C PHE A 141 -0.95 -6.74 5.05
N GLY A 142 -1.61 -5.98 4.17
CA GLY A 142 -2.02 -6.46 2.86
C GLY A 142 -0.84 -6.91 1.99
N SER A 143 0.27 -6.19 2.04
CA SER A 143 1.51 -6.55 1.32
C SER A 143 2.16 -7.79 1.90
N LEU A 144 2.21 -7.94 3.24
CA LEU A 144 2.71 -9.16 3.90
C LEU A 144 1.91 -10.39 3.49
N TYR A 145 0.58 -10.27 3.47
CA TYR A 145 -0.30 -11.35 3.01
C TYR A 145 -0.02 -11.76 1.57
N LEU A 146 0.12 -10.78 0.66
CA LEU A 146 0.45 -11.04 -0.74
C LEU A 146 1.78 -11.77 -0.91
N PHE A 147 2.82 -11.33 -0.21
CA PHE A 147 4.12 -11.97 -0.30
C PHE A 147 4.13 -13.36 0.35
N ALA A 148 3.44 -13.52 1.48
CA ALA A 148 3.29 -14.83 2.11
C ALA A 148 2.65 -15.85 1.13
N ILE A 149 1.57 -15.48 0.47
CA ILE A 149 0.94 -16.35 -0.54
C ILE A 149 1.89 -16.62 -1.71
N ASN A 150 2.53 -15.62 -2.26
CA ASN A 150 3.42 -15.78 -3.41
C ASN A 150 4.66 -16.64 -3.12
N TYR A 151 5.14 -16.68 -1.88
CA TYR A 151 6.34 -17.43 -1.51
C TYR A 151 6.04 -18.79 -0.86
N ILE A 152 4.87 -18.95 -0.22
CA ILE A 152 4.48 -20.21 0.44
C ILE A 152 3.76 -21.16 -0.54
N LEU A 153 2.94 -20.62 -1.45
CA LEU A 153 2.16 -21.42 -2.40
C LEU A 153 2.89 -21.70 -3.73
N LYS A 154 4.17 -21.37 -3.84
CA LYS A 154 5.04 -21.70 -4.96
C LYS A 154 5.90 -22.92 -4.67
#